data_6937bc0b4ecfd0556bdba520e9a46d9c
#
_entry.id   6937bc0b4ecfd0556bdba520e9a46d9c
#
_cell.length_a   1.000
_cell.length_b   1.000
_cell.length_c   1.000
_cell.angle_alpha   90.00
_cell.angle_beta   90.00
_cell.angle_gamma   90.00
#
_symmetry.space_group_name_H-M   'P 1'
#
loop_
_entity.id
_entity.type
_entity.pdbx_description
1 polymer ?
#
loop_
_entity_poly.entity_id
_entity_poly.type
_entity_poly.pdbx_seq_one_letter_code
_entity_poly.pdbx_strand_id
1 'polypeptide(L)'
;YPDRIYGTGKEKENATVEEIAEVHEKGQPILVGTISIEKSEMFSNALRRRGIEHEVLNAKNHEREATIIAKAGQKGNVTIATNMAGRGTDIVLGEGVIELGGLHVIGTERHEARRIDNQLRGRTGRQGDPGSSRFYVSLEDDLMRIFAPERVGGILRKFGMTDGMAIEHSMVSKSIERAQKKVEQHNFEIRKNLLEYDEVMDEQRKTIYTWRQRVLAQEALREDLIKMIEESIVETVDYYINPKLHTDEWEMDSLLGWYKQKFGINIDLKEHNIETKENIEDLLLDTACEAYEEKEKEISAEELRKIEQILLLEKVDNKWKDHLYAMDHLKSGIGLRGYAQVDPKIEYKREALIMFESMMSSIREEVTDLIFKLRVRTETLDSKNVWNADNFVYQDSQNTVPEMPAPRRERDEAMTTNSGQGEQKPAPIRTGAKVGRNQPCPCGSGKKYKQCCGKNG
;
A
#
# COMPACT_ATOMS: atom_id res chain seq x y z
N TYR A 1 -30.39 12.84 -23.78
CA TYR A 1 -31.71 12.51 -23.27
C TYR A 1 -31.66 12.42 -21.76
N PRO A 2 -32.82 12.57 -21.04
CA PRO A 2 -32.91 12.33 -19.60
C PRO A 2 -32.62 10.86 -19.26
N ASP A 3 -32.19 10.64 -18.01
CA ASP A 3 -31.96 9.28 -17.51
C ASP A 3 -33.28 8.54 -17.35
N ARG A 4 -33.30 7.25 -17.70
CA ARG A 4 -34.44 6.33 -17.45
C ARG A 4 -34.16 5.52 -16.20
N ILE A 5 -35.07 5.57 -15.23
CA ILE A 5 -34.89 4.94 -13.92
C ILE A 5 -35.93 3.86 -13.72
N TYR A 6 -35.47 2.66 -13.39
CA TYR A 6 -36.29 1.47 -13.20
C TYR A 6 -36.21 0.94 -11.76
N GLY A 7 -37.23 0.20 -11.35
CA GLY A 7 -37.26 -0.44 -10.03
C GLY A 7 -36.24 -1.53 -9.86
N THR A 8 -36.10 -2.36 -10.88
CA THR A 8 -35.24 -3.55 -10.86
C THR A 8 -34.19 -3.52 -11.97
N GLY A 9 -33.09 -4.25 -11.76
CA GLY A 9 -32.04 -4.42 -12.78
C GLY A 9 -32.57 -5.11 -14.03
N LYS A 10 -33.47 -6.07 -13.87
CA LYS A 10 -34.06 -6.83 -14.99
C LYS A 10 -34.96 -5.97 -15.90
N GLU A 11 -35.75 -5.07 -15.33
CA GLU A 11 -36.55 -4.10 -16.10
C GLU A 11 -35.64 -3.15 -16.90
N LYS A 12 -34.58 -2.64 -16.26
CA LYS A 12 -33.56 -1.82 -16.89
C LYS A 12 -32.90 -2.54 -18.08
N GLU A 13 -32.49 -3.77 -17.88
CA GLU A 13 -31.86 -4.59 -18.93
C GLU A 13 -32.77 -4.79 -20.14
N ASN A 14 -34.03 -5.18 -19.92
CA ASN A 14 -35.01 -5.36 -20.98
C ASN A 14 -35.24 -4.06 -21.75
N ALA A 15 -35.43 -2.96 -21.07
CA ALA A 15 -35.66 -1.66 -21.69
C ALA A 15 -34.42 -1.15 -22.45
N THR A 16 -33.22 -1.43 -21.94
CA THR A 16 -31.96 -1.10 -22.65
C THR A 16 -31.87 -1.87 -23.96
N VAL A 17 -32.17 -3.15 -23.93
CA VAL A 17 -32.12 -4.03 -25.13
C VAL A 17 -33.22 -3.63 -26.14
N GLU A 18 -34.37 -3.15 -25.66
CA GLU A 18 -35.43 -2.62 -26.52
C GLU A 18 -34.99 -1.34 -27.25
N GLU A 19 -34.40 -0.36 -26.55
CA GLU A 19 -33.90 0.85 -27.21
C GLU A 19 -32.77 0.54 -28.20
N ILE A 20 -31.88 -0.42 -27.87
CA ILE A 20 -30.86 -0.87 -28.81
C ILE A 20 -31.48 -1.42 -30.10
N ALA A 21 -32.53 -2.23 -29.98
CA ALA A 21 -33.23 -2.80 -31.14
C ALA A 21 -33.89 -1.70 -31.99
N GLU A 22 -34.63 -0.76 -31.36
CA GLU A 22 -35.30 0.35 -32.05
C GLU A 22 -34.34 1.28 -32.77
N VAL A 23 -33.17 1.57 -32.18
CA VAL A 23 -32.16 2.45 -32.77
C VAL A 23 -31.38 1.70 -33.88
N HIS A 24 -31.13 0.43 -33.70
CA HIS A 24 -30.49 -0.42 -34.68
C HIS A 24 -31.34 -0.57 -35.96
N GLU A 25 -32.66 -0.77 -35.83
CA GLU A 25 -33.62 -0.81 -36.95
C GLU A 25 -33.57 0.48 -37.80
N LYS A 26 -33.32 1.63 -37.19
CA LYS A 26 -33.12 2.92 -37.88
C LYS A 26 -31.79 3.03 -38.61
N GLY A 27 -30.86 2.07 -38.37
CA GLY A 27 -29.51 2.06 -38.93
C GLY A 27 -28.54 3.01 -38.22
N GLN A 28 -28.90 3.60 -37.09
CA GLN A 28 -28.02 4.46 -36.31
C GLN A 28 -26.99 3.62 -35.56
N PRO A 29 -25.68 3.95 -35.56
CA PRO A 29 -24.68 3.22 -34.77
C PRO A 29 -24.86 3.46 -33.29
N ILE A 30 -24.60 2.42 -32.49
CA ILE A 30 -24.82 2.40 -31.05
C ILE A 30 -23.57 1.99 -30.32
N LEU A 31 -23.20 2.75 -29.30
CA LEU A 31 -22.16 2.41 -28.34
C LEU A 31 -22.79 2.17 -26.96
N VAL A 32 -22.73 0.94 -26.46
CA VAL A 32 -23.26 0.55 -25.16
C VAL A 32 -22.11 0.52 -24.15
N GLY A 33 -22.13 1.45 -23.18
CA GLY A 33 -21.14 1.52 -22.08
C GLY A 33 -21.57 0.66 -20.90
N THR A 34 -20.73 -0.26 -20.46
CA THR A 34 -20.95 -1.13 -19.30
C THR A 34 -19.85 -0.93 -18.26
N ILE A 35 -20.17 -1.17 -16.96
CA ILE A 35 -19.23 -0.99 -15.85
C ILE A 35 -18.27 -2.17 -15.74
N SER A 36 -18.73 -3.38 -16.01
CA SER A 36 -17.94 -4.61 -15.85
C SER A 36 -17.97 -5.51 -17.08
N ILE A 37 -17.01 -6.42 -17.14
CA ILE A 37 -16.93 -7.45 -18.20
C ILE A 37 -18.17 -8.36 -18.13
N GLU A 38 -18.61 -8.76 -16.94
CA GLU A 38 -19.77 -9.60 -16.73
C GLU A 38 -21.05 -8.97 -17.31
N LYS A 39 -21.24 -7.66 -17.07
CA LYS A 39 -22.36 -6.91 -17.65
C LYS A 39 -22.27 -6.81 -19.16
N SER A 40 -21.06 -6.66 -19.72
CA SER A 40 -20.89 -6.65 -21.18
C SER A 40 -21.24 -8.00 -21.81
N GLU A 41 -20.87 -9.11 -21.18
CA GLU A 41 -21.22 -10.46 -21.63
C GLU A 41 -22.73 -10.75 -21.50
N MET A 42 -23.36 -10.26 -20.43
CA MET A 42 -24.80 -10.37 -20.23
C MET A 42 -25.60 -9.65 -21.34
N PHE A 43 -25.27 -8.38 -21.63
CA PHE A 43 -25.89 -7.65 -22.75
C PHE A 43 -25.59 -8.29 -24.09
N SER A 44 -24.38 -8.79 -24.33
CA SER A 44 -24.02 -9.53 -25.53
C SER A 44 -24.93 -10.76 -25.72
N ASN A 45 -25.14 -11.53 -24.67
CA ASN A 45 -26.03 -12.69 -24.72
C ASN A 45 -27.51 -12.30 -24.97
N ALA A 46 -27.95 -11.18 -24.41
CA ALA A 46 -29.30 -10.67 -24.63
C ALA A 46 -29.51 -10.20 -26.07
N LEU A 47 -28.56 -9.52 -26.68
CA LEU A 47 -28.59 -9.05 -28.06
C LEU A 47 -28.52 -10.24 -29.05
N ARG A 48 -27.70 -11.26 -28.78
CA ARG A 48 -27.65 -12.50 -29.60
C ARG A 48 -29.00 -13.22 -29.65
N ARG A 49 -29.73 -13.30 -28.52
CA ARG A 49 -31.05 -13.90 -28.47
C ARG A 49 -32.06 -13.13 -29.31
N ARG A 50 -31.87 -11.84 -29.55
CA ARG A 50 -32.70 -11.00 -30.43
C ARG A 50 -32.20 -10.97 -31.89
N GLY A 51 -31.09 -11.66 -32.21
CA GLY A 51 -30.52 -11.69 -33.55
C GLY A 51 -29.81 -10.41 -33.95
N ILE A 52 -29.42 -9.52 -33.00
CA ILE A 52 -28.71 -8.28 -33.27
C ILE A 52 -27.22 -8.58 -33.31
N GLU A 53 -26.58 -8.33 -34.46
CA GLU A 53 -25.15 -8.46 -34.63
C GLU A 53 -24.44 -7.30 -33.85
N HIS A 54 -23.40 -7.65 -33.10
CA HIS A 54 -22.66 -6.68 -32.29
C HIS A 54 -21.23 -7.12 -32.05
N GLU A 55 -20.37 -6.16 -31.77
CA GLU A 55 -19.00 -6.38 -31.35
C GLU A 55 -18.85 -6.07 -29.84
N VAL A 56 -18.01 -6.87 -29.14
CA VAL A 56 -17.74 -6.67 -27.71
C VAL A 56 -16.29 -6.25 -27.51
N LEU A 57 -16.12 -5.07 -26.91
CA LEU A 57 -14.84 -4.47 -26.60
C LEU A 57 -14.60 -4.49 -25.09
N ASN A 58 -13.81 -5.43 -24.61
CA ASN A 58 -13.45 -5.59 -23.22
C ASN A 58 -11.96 -5.95 -23.07
N ALA A 59 -11.46 -5.99 -21.84
CA ALA A 59 -10.05 -6.28 -21.55
C ALA A 59 -9.54 -7.64 -22.08
N LYS A 60 -10.43 -8.55 -22.46
CA LYS A 60 -10.08 -9.86 -23.05
C LYS A 60 -9.71 -9.76 -24.55
N ASN A 61 -10.07 -8.67 -25.25
CA ASN A 61 -10.00 -8.54 -26.71
C ASN A 61 -9.10 -7.39 -27.18
N HIS A 62 -8.00 -7.11 -26.48
CA HIS A 62 -7.12 -5.98 -26.77
C HIS A 62 -6.55 -5.97 -28.20
N GLU A 63 -6.20 -7.12 -28.75
CA GLU A 63 -5.60 -7.21 -30.10
C GLU A 63 -6.53 -6.72 -31.21
N ARG A 64 -7.85 -6.80 -31.00
CA ARG A 64 -8.87 -6.39 -31.96
C ARG A 64 -9.48 -5.01 -31.69
N GLU A 65 -9.04 -4.35 -30.64
CA GLU A 65 -9.62 -3.09 -30.14
C GLU A 65 -9.68 -2.03 -31.24
N ALA A 66 -8.57 -1.74 -31.91
CA ALA A 66 -8.51 -0.74 -32.98
C ALA A 66 -9.45 -1.04 -34.15
N THR A 67 -9.59 -2.33 -34.51
CA THR A 67 -10.47 -2.77 -35.61
C THR A 67 -11.95 -2.63 -35.23
N ILE A 68 -12.30 -2.92 -33.98
CA ILE A 68 -13.67 -2.80 -33.48
C ILE A 68 -14.07 -1.32 -33.40
N ILE A 69 -13.19 -0.46 -32.88
CA ILE A 69 -13.46 0.97 -32.78
C ILE A 69 -13.60 1.62 -34.12
N ALA A 70 -12.77 1.26 -35.11
CA ALA A 70 -12.87 1.77 -36.46
C ALA A 70 -14.23 1.48 -37.11
N LYS A 71 -14.89 0.39 -36.71
CA LYS A 71 -16.22 0.01 -37.20
C LYS A 71 -17.37 0.60 -36.37
N ALA A 72 -17.11 1.02 -35.12
CA ALA A 72 -18.14 1.43 -34.17
C ALA A 72 -19.01 2.60 -34.64
N GLY A 73 -18.49 3.46 -35.51
CA GLY A 73 -19.21 4.59 -36.12
C GLY A 73 -19.91 4.28 -37.44
N GLN A 74 -19.88 3.04 -37.92
CA GLN A 74 -20.50 2.67 -39.20
C GLN A 74 -22.01 2.42 -39.02
N LYS A 75 -22.77 2.63 -40.09
CA LYS A 75 -24.23 2.48 -40.10
C LYS A 75 -24.67 1.12 -39.58
N GLY A 76 -25.59 1.11 -38.59
CA GLY A 76 -26.17 -0.07 -38.01
C GLY A 76 -25.28 -0.89 -37.07
N ASN A 77 -24.04 -0.47 -36.82
CA ASN A 77 -23.16 -1.18 -35.92
C ASN A 77 -23.54 -0.99 -34.44
N VAL A 78 -23.52 -2.08 -33.69
CA VAL A 78 -23.70 -2.09 -32.24
C VAL A 78 -22.38 -2.53 -31.61
N THR A 79 -21.85 -1.69 -30.74
CA THR A 79 -20.60 -1.97 -30.00
C THR A 79 -20.88 -1.91 -28.49
N ILE A 80 -20.58 -2.99 -27.78
CA ILE A 80 -20.62 -3.03 -26.32
C ILE A 80 -19.20 -2.81 -25.82
N ALA A 81 -18.97 -1.77 -25.02
CA ALA A 81 -17.65 -1.45 -24.50
C ALA A 81 -17.65 -1.29 -22.98
N THR A 82 -16.63 -1.84 -22.31
CA THR A 82 -16.36 -1.47 -20.91
C THR A 82 -15.73 -0.07 -20.86
N ASN A 83 -15.89 0.64 -19.75
CA ASN A 83 -15.50 2.06 -19.63
C ASN A 83 -14.07 2.40 -20.03
N MET A 84 -13.16 1.46 -19.89
CA MET A 84 -11.73 1.69 -20.18
C MET A 84 -11.34 1.32 -21.60
N ALA A 85 -12.18 0.55 -22.29
CA ALA A 85 -11.90 0.10 -23.65
C ALA A 85 -12.08 1.24 -24.67
N GLY A 86 -11.18 1.33 -25.62
CA GLY A 86 -11.19 2.36 -26.67
C GLY A 86 -10.82 3.77 -26.22
N ARG A 87 -10.22 3.96 -25.04
CA ARG A 87 -9.80 5.28 -24.57
C ARG A 87 -8.64 5.80 -25.42
N GLY A 88 -8.77 7.05 -25.87
CA GLY A 88 -7.75 7.71 -26.72
C GLY A 88 -7.96 7.53 -28.22
N THR A 89 -8.89 6.67 -28.67
CA THR A 89 -9.21 6.47 -30.07
C THR A 89 -10.53 7.14 -30.42
N ASP A 90 -10.56 7.88 -31.52
CA ASP A 90 -11.79 8.50 -32.04
C ASP A 90 -12.66 7.52 -32.78
N ILE A 91 -13.98 7.63 -32.58
CA ILE A 91 -14.99 6.92 -33.37
C ILE A 91 -15.39 7.84 -34.52
N VAL A 92 -14.95 7.49 -35.73
CA VAL A 92 -15.25 8.23 -36.97
C VAL A 92 -16.60 7.74 -37.48
N LEU A 93 -17.51 8.68 -37.77
CA LEU A 93 -18.81 8.38 -38.34
C LEU A 93 -18.70 7.96 -39.81
N GLY A 94 -19.41 6.89 -40.16
CA GLY A 94 -19.52 6.44 -41.53
C GLY A 94 -20.39 7.34 -42.41
N GLU A 95 -20.40 7.06 -43.71
CA GLU A 95 -21.20 7.82 -44.69
C GLU A 95 -22.72 7.68 -44.36
N GLY A 96 -23.45 8.80 -44.40
CA GLY A 96 -24.89 8.85 -44.11
C GLY A 96 -25.28 8.70 -42.65
N VAL A 97 -24.33 8.52 -41.72
CA VAL A 97 -24.62 8.37 -40.28
C VAL A 97 -25.01 9.71 -39.64
N ILE A 98 -24.46 10.80 -40.13
CA ILE A 98 -24.81 12.17 -39.68
C ILE A 98 -26.28 12.46 -39.89
N GLU A 99 -26.86 12.04 -40.99
CA GLU A 99 -28.30 12.22 -41.32
C GLU A 99 -29.21 11.36 -40.41
N LEU A 100 -28.68 10.25 -39.88
CA LEU A 100 -29.36 9.40 -38.90
C LEU A 100 -29.27 9.92 -37.48
N GLY A 101 -28.57 11.04 -37.24
CA GLY A 101 -28.39 11.63 -35.90
C GLY A 101 -27.07 11.29 -35.22
N GLY A 102 -26.10 10.74 -35.96
CA GLY A 102 -24.75 10.39 -35.47
C GLY A 102 -24.73 9.18 -34.54
N LEU A 103 -23.69 9.09 -33.72
CA LEU A 103 -23.52 7.98 -32.77
C LEU A 103 -24.47 8.11 -31.58
N HIS A 104 -25.23 7.04 -31.28
CA HIS A 104 -26.03 6.94 -30.06
C HIS A 104 -25.27 6.21 -28.95
N VAL A 105 -25.11 6.85 -27.78
CA VAL A 105 -24.41 6.29 -26.63
C VAL A 105 -25.39 5.91 -25.53
N ILE A 106 -25.36 4.65 -25.13
CA ILE A 106 -26.18 4.13 -24.02
C ILE A 106 -25.25 3.80 -22.85
N GLY A 107 -25.48 4.45 -21.70
CA GLY A 107 -24.87 4.03 -20.44
C GLY A 107 -25.78 3.09 -19.68
N THR A 108 -25.32 1.89 -19.38
CA THR A 108 -26.13 0.88 -18.67
C THR A 108 -26.24 1.12 -17.17
N GLU A 109 -25.40 1.99 -16.62
CA GLU A 109 -25.38 2.42 -15.22
C GLU A 109 -24.71 3.79 -15.09
N ARG A 110 -24.96 4.48 -13.98
CA ARG A 110 -24.19 5.65 -13.57
C ARG A 110 -22.97 5.23 -12.77
N HIS A 111 -21.83 5.83 -13.09
CA HIS A 111 -20.59 5.59 -12.37
C HIS A 111 -20.51 6.36 -11.07
N GLU A 112 -19.59 5.97 -10.20
CA GLU A 112 -19.32 6.70 -8.95
C GLU A 112 -18.84 8.13 -9.19
N ALA A 113 -18.17 8.38 -10.33
CA ALA A 113 -17.66 9.69 -10.68
C ALA A 113 -18.30 10.24 -11.96
N ARG A 114 -18.87 11.45 -11.89
CA ARG A 114 -19.48 12.13 -13.03
C ARG A 114 -18.55 12.30 -14.23
N ARG A 115 -17.25 12.45 -13.98
CA ARG A 115 -16.25 12.56 -15.06
C ARG A 115 -16.23 11.32 -15.96
N ILE A 116 -16.48 10.15 -15.42
CA ILE A 116 -16.50 8.88 -16.18
C ILE A 116 -17.76 8.84 -17.06
N ASP A 117 -18.92 9.24 -16.53
CA ASP A 117 -20.13 9.39 -17.33
C ASP A 117 -19.95 10.40 -18.48
N ASN A 118 -19.27 11.52 -18.21
CA ASN A 118 -18.98 12.51 -19.23
C ASN A 118 -17.95 12.00 -20.26
N GLN A 119 -17.02 11.14 -19.89
CA GLN A 119 -16.11 10.48 -20.84
C GLN A 119 -16.87 9.53 -21.77
N LEU A 120 -17.87 8.81 -21.23
CA LEU A 120 -18.72 7.97 -22.06
C LEU A 120 -19.60 8.82 -22.98
N ARG A 121 -20.28 9.86 -22.48
CA ARG A 121 -21.04 10.81 -23.29
C ARG A 121 -20.19 11.47 -24.36
N GLY A 122 -18.93 11.83 -24.04
CA GLY A 122 -17.98 12.45 -24.94
C GLY A 122 -17.43 11.53 -26.03
N ARG A 123 -17.92 10.30 -26.12
CA ARG A 123 -17.65 9.43 -27.29
C ARG A 123 -18.47 9.82 -28.51
N THR A 124 -19.57 10.52 -28.31
CA THR A 124 -20.42 11.09 -29.37
C THR A 124 -20.26 12.61 -29.45
N GLY A 125 -20.71 13.23 -30.53
CA GLY A 125 -20.68 14.68 -30.73
C GLY A 125 -19.26 15.25 -30.92
N ARG A 126 -18.28 14.47 -31.36
CA ARG A 126 -16.93 14.94 -31.60
C ARG A 126 -16.86 15.79 -32.84
N GLN A 127 -15.98 16.78 -32.83
CA GLN A 127 -15.73 17.68 -33.97
C GLN A 127 -16.98 18.43 -34.50
N GLY A 128 -18.04 18.51 -33.68
CA GLY A 128 -19.29 19.16 -34.10
C GLY A 128 -20.31 18.24 -34.75
N ASP A 129 -20.03 16.95 -34.83
CA ASP A 129 -20.97 15.95 -35.33
C ASP A 129 -22.19 15.83 -34.46
N PRO A 130 -23.38 15.52 -35.00
CA PRO A 130 -24.55 15.20 -34.21
C PRO A 130 -24.33 13.91 -33.46
N GLY A 131 -25.09 13.74 -32.35
CA GLY A 131 -25.05 12.55 -31.54
C GLY A 131 -26.02 12.63 -30.39
N SER A 132 -26.26 11.50 -29.77
CA SER A 132 -27.19 11.41 -28.65
C SER A 132 -26.65 10.48 -27.55
N SER A 133 -27.10 10.68 -26.32
CA SER A 133 -26.76 9.78 -25.23
C SER A 133 -27.88 9.65 -24.26
N ARG A 134 -28.02 8.46 -23.65
CA ARG A 134 -28.97 8.16 -22.58
C ARG A 134 -28.36 7.20 -21.56
N PHE A 135 -28.73 7.38 -20.28
CA PHE A 135 -28.37 6.47 -19.22
C PHE A 135 -29.60 5.71 -18.71
N TYR A 136 -29.40 4.43 -18.49
CA TYR A 136 -30.35 3.52 -17.87
C TYR A 136 -29.89 3.21 -16.46
N VAL A 137 -30.73 3.47 -15.47
CA VAL A 137 -30.40 3.34 -14.04
C VAL A 137 -31.43 2.46 -13.36
N SER A 138 -31.00 1.62 -12.44
CA SER A 138 -31.86 0.83 -11.57
C SER A 138 -31.64 1.22 -10.11
N LEU A 139 -32.66 1.06 -9.26
CA LEU A 139 -32.53 1.21 -7.81
C LEU A 139 -31.61 0.15 -7.19
N GLU A 140 -31.38 -0.93 -7.90
CA GLU A 140 -30.48 -2.02 -7.50
C GLU A 140 -29.01 -1.77 -7.87
N ASP A 141 -28.72 -0.72 -8.67
CA ASP A 141 -27.35 -0.37 -9.05
C ASP A 141 -26.56 0.10 -7.82
N ASP A 142 -25.26 -0.20 -7.78
CA ASP A 142 -24.41 0.01 -6.60
C ASP A 142 -24.44 1.47 -6.10
N LEU A 143 -24.36 2.44 -7.00
CA LEU A 143 -24.46 3.86 -6.66
C LEU A 143 -25.80 4.18 -5.97
N MET A 144 -26.90 3.58 -6.44
CA MET A 144 -28.23 3.81 -5.88
C MET A 144 -28.40 3.10 -4.54
N ARG A 145 -27.84 1.91 -4.36
CA ARG A 145 -27.85 1.16 -3.09
C ARG A 145 -27.13 1.90 -1.97
N ILE A 146 -26.01 2.56 -2.27
CA ILE A 146 -25.22 3.30 -1.28
C ILE A 146 -25.96 4.57 -0.81
N PHE A 147 -26.67 5.27 -1.70
CA PHE A 147 -27.16 6.62 -1.41
C PHE A 147 -28.70 6.78 -1.38
N ALA A 148 -29.44 5.75 -1.79
CA ALA A 148 -30.89 5.83 -1.89
C ALA A 148 -31.65 4.68 -1.19
N PRO A 149 -31.23 4.15 -0.01
CA PRO A 149 -31.82 2.90 0.49
C PRO A 149 -33.29 2.98 0.85
N GLU A 150 -33.81 4.13 1.28
CA GLU A 150 -35.24 4.19 1.77
C GLU A 150 -36.05 5.36 1.24
N ARG A 151 -35.44 6.54 1.07
CA ARG A 151 -36.19 7.76 0.71
C ARG A 151 -36.62 7.81 -0.75
N VAL A 152 -35.74 7.30 -1.67
CA VAL A 152 -36.06 7.31 -3.10
C VAL A 152 -37.06 6.21 -3.43
N GLY A 153 -36.94 5.03 -2.84
CA GLY A 153 -37.94 3.96 -2.98
C GLY A 153 -39.34 4.37 -2.48
N GLY A 154 -39.42 5.18 -1.41
CA GLY A 154 -40.65 5.76 -0.91
C GLY A 154 -41.24 6.86 -1.82
N ILE A 155 -40.39 7.67 -2.42
CA ILE A 155 -40.80 8.71 -3.39
C ILE A 155 -41.27 8.06 -4.69
N LEU A 156 -40.55 7.06 -5.19
CA LEU A 156 -40.88 6.36 -6.42
C LEU A 156 -42.22 5.59 -6.31
N ARG A 157 -42.48 4.94 -5.17
CA ARG A 157 -43.80 4.34 -4.90
C ARG A 157 -44.93 5.37 -4.86
N LYS A 158 -44.65 6.61 -4.39
CA LYS A 158 -45.64 7.71 -4.42
C LYS A 158 -45.89 8.26 -5.83
N PHE A 159 -44.93 8.13 -6.75
CA PHE A 159 -45.10 8.53 -8.16
C PHE A 159 -45.74 7.43 -9.03
N GLY A 160 -46.30 6.38 -8.41
CA GLY A 160 -47.09 5.38 -9.14
C GLY A 160 -46.26 4.47 -10.03
N MET A 161 -45.12 4.00 -9.54
CA MET A 161 -44.36 2.95 -10.21
C MET A 161 -45.22 1.70 -10.38
N THR A 162 -45.72 1.48 -11.58
CA THR A 162 -46.23 0.20 -12.04
C THR A 162 -45.09 -0.57 -12.66
N ASP A 163 -45.04 -1.89 -12.49
CA ASP A 163 -44.01 -2.76 -13.01
C ASP A 163 -43.69 -2.47 -14.50
N GLY A 164 -42.43 -2.21 -14.80
CA GLY A 164 -41.94 -1.97 -16.16
C GLY A 164 -41.95 -0.52 -16.65
N MET A 165 -42.47 0.46 -15.89
CA MET A 165 -42.48 1.87 -16.30
C MET A 165 -41.22 2.63 -15.84
N ALA A 166 -40.54 3.27 -16.82
CA ALA A 166 -39.42 4.15 -16.54
C ALA A 166 -39.87 5.47 -15.90
N ILE A 167 -39.14 5.96 -14.92
CA ILE A 167 -39.32 7.32 -14.41
C ILE A 167 -38.28 8.23 -15.08
N GLU A 168 -38.76 9.20 -15.83
CA GLU A 168 -37.97 10.29 -16.39
C GLU A 168 -38.27 11.59 -15.65
N HIS A 169 -37.52 11.91 -14.59
CA HIS A 169 -37.76 13.14 -13.83
C HIS A 169 -36.46 13.84 -13.46
N SER A 170 -36.37 15.13 -13.78
CA SER A 170 -35.15 15.94 -13.55
C SER A 170 -34.70 16.01 -12.09
N MET A 171 -35.63 15.89 -11.14
CA MET A 171 -35.33 15.88 -9.70
C MET A 171 -34.53 14.61 -9.31
N VAL A 172 -34.85 13.47 -9.92
CA VAL A 172 -34.16 12.20 -9.64
C VAL A 172 -32.73 12.22 -10.23
N SER A 173 -32.58 12.70 -11.48
CA SER A 173 -31.24 12.90 -12.08
C SER A 173 -30.37 13.83 -11.23
N LYS A 174 -30.93 14.94 -10.71
CA LYS A 174 -30.22 15.83 -9.77
C LYS A 174 -29.87 15.14 -8.45
N SER A 175 -30.70 14.21 -7.98
CA SER A 175 -30.41 13.44 -6.76
C SER A 175 -29.24 12.48 -6.98
N ILE A 176 -29.19 11.82 -8.15
CA ILE A 176 -28.06 10.96 -8.56
C ILE A 176 -26.77 11.77 -8.66
N GLU A 177 -26.82 12.97 -9.27
CA GLU A 177 -25.62 13.84 -9.34
C GLU A 177 -25.12 14.26 -7.95
N ARG A 178 -26.02 14.52 -7.00
CA ARG A 178 -25.62 14.81 -5.60
C ARG A 178 -25.02 13.58 -4.91
N ALA A 179 -25.54 12.40 -5.20
CA ALA A 179 -24.98 11.15 -4.71
C ALA A 179 -23.55 10.94 -5.24
N GLN A 180 -23.34 11.09 -6.56
CA GLN A 180 -22.02 11.02 -7.18
C GLN A 180 -21.02 11.99 -6.54
N LYS A 181 -21.42 13.25 -6.31
CA LYS A 181 -20.56 14.24 -5.63
C LYS A 181 -20.14 13.80 -4.23
N LYS A 182 -21.06 13.18 -3.46
CA LYS A 182 -20.73 12.67 -2.12
C LYS A 182 -19.76 11.50 -2.18
N VAL A 183 -19.92 10.57 -3.14
CA VAL A 183 -18.98 9.46 -3.35
C VAL A 183 -17.61 10.00 -3.76
N GLU A 184 -17.58 10.93 -4.73
CA GLU A 184 -16.34 11.56 -5.16
C GLU A 184 -15.62 12.25 -4.01
N GLN A 185 -16.34 12.97 -3.16
CA GLN A 185 -15.78 13.63 -1.98
C GLN A 185 -15.26 12.60 -0.98
N HIS A 186 -16.01 11.56 -0.67
CA HIS A 186 -15.59 10.51 0.24
C HIS A 186 -14.32 9.80 -0.28
N ASN A 187 -14.30 9.40 -1.55
CA ASN A 187 -13.15 8.80 -2.19
C ASN A 187 -11.94 9.75 -2.26
N PHE A 188 -12.20 11.06 -2.40
CA PHE A 188 -11.15 12.07 -2.34
C PHE A 188 -10.55 12.17 -0.93
N GLU A 189 -11.38 12.18 0.11
CA GLU A 189 -10.92 12.22 1.51
C GLU A 189 -10.10 10.98 1.87
N ILE A 190 -10.54 9.79 1.45
CA ILE A 190 -9.76 8.55 1.62
C ILE A 190 -8.39 8.67 0.96
N ARG A 191 -8.34 9.09 -0.32
CA ARG A 191 -7.08 9.25 -1.04
C ARG A 191 -6.19 10.32 -0.43
N LYS A 192 -6.77 11.44 0.02
CA LYS A 192 -6.03 12.50 0.71
C LYS A 192 -5.40 11.98 1.99
N ASN A 193 -6.16 11.24 2.80
CA ASN A 193 -5.64 10.64 4.03
C ASN A 193 -4.51 9.65 3.74
N LEU A 194 -4.64 8.80 2.71
CA LEU A 194 -3.57 7.88 2.30
C LEU A 194 -2.30 8.63 1.90
N LEU A 195 -2.43 9.71 1.11
CA LEU A 195 -1.29 10.52 0.70
C LEU A 195 -0.58 11.18 1.88
N GLU A 196 -1.32 11.68 2.89
CA GLU A 196 -0.73 12.31 4.07
C GLU A 196 0.11 11.33 4.91
N TYR A 197 -0.26 10.04 4.95
CA TYR A 197 0.56 8.99 5.55
C TYR A 197 1.75 8.60 4.66
N ASP A 198 1.53 8.49 3.35
CA ASP A 198 2.57 8.07 2.41
C ASP A 198 3.65 9.14 2.21
N GLU A 199 3.33 10.43 2.41
CA GLU A 199 4.27 11.55 2.32
C GLU A 199 5.45 11.38 3.30
N VAL A 200 5.17 10.95 4.55
CA VAL A 200 6.21 10.69 5.56
C VAL A 200 7.16 9.60 5.09
N MET A 201 6.60 8.50 4.57
CA MET A 201 7.40 7.39 4.04
C MET A 201 8.19 7.79 2.80
N ASP A 202 7.65 8.66 1.96
CA ASP A 202 8.33 9.14 0.75
C ASP A 202 9.54 10.01 1.08
N GLU A 203 9.43 10.89 2.09
CA GLU A 203 10.56 11.70 2.57
C GLU A 203 11.67 10.82 3.16
N GLN A 204 11.33 9.86 4.02
CA GLN A 204 12.29 8.92 4.58
C GLN A 204 12.96 8.07 3.50
N ARG A 205 12.18 7.58 2.52
CA ARG A 205 12.68 6.84 1.37
C ARG A 205 13.68 7.65 0.54
N LYS A 206 13.35 8.92 0.25
CA LYS A 206 14.24 9.82 -0.49
C LYS A 206 15.57 10.01 0.24
N THR A 207 15.53 10.20 1.55
CA THR A 207 16.73 10.32 2.38
C THR A 207 17.61 9.08 2.30
N ILE A 208 17.03 7.91 2.54
CA ILE A 208 17.77 6.63 2.50
C ILE A 208 18.31 6.33 1.09
N TYR A 209 17.49 6.53 0.06
CA TYR A 209 17.93 6.22 -1.31
C TYR A 209 19.00 7.20 -1.82
N THR A 210 18.90 8.48 -1.46
CA THR A 210 19.94 9.46 -1.78
C THR A 210 21.26 9.07 -1.10
N TRP A 211 21.21 8.74 0.18
CA TRP A 211 22.40 8.26 0.89
C TRP A 211 22.95 6.97 0.28
N ARG A 212 22.10 5.99 0.01
CA ARG A 212 22.48 4.74 -0.65
C ARG A 212 23.16 4.95 -2.01
N GLN A 213 22.69 5.91 -2.81
CA GLN A 213 23.30 6.26 -4.10
C GLN A 213 24.70 6.87 -3.91
N ARG A 214 24.90 7.74 -2.92
CA ARG A 214 26.23 8.28 -2.57
C ARG A 214 27.19 7.17 -2.16
N VAL A 215 26.73 6.23 -1.33
CA VAL A 215 27.53 5.07 -0.93
C VAL A 215 27.91 4.20 -2.13
N LEU A 216 26.96 3.95 -3.07
CA LEU A 216 27.25 3.21 -4.31
C LEU A 216 28.26 3.92 -5.22
N ALA A 217 28.18 5.23 -5.29
CA ALA A 217 29.12 6.05 -6.06
C ALA A 217 30.49 6.22 -5.35
N GLN A 218 30.64 5.72 -4.12
CA GLN A 218 31.81 5.93 -3.25
C GLN A 218 32.11 7.41 -3.00
N GLU A 219 31.09 8.24 -3.01
CA GLU A 219 31.23 9.67 -2.76
C GLU A 219 31.30 9.94 -1.27
N ALA A 220 32.37 10.59 -0.81
CA ALA A 220 32.56 11.07 0.56
C ALA A 220 32.41 9.99 1.66
N LEU A 221 32.73 8.71 1.38
CA LEU A 221 32.57 7.61 2.36
C LEU A 221 33.37 7.84 3.64
N ARG A 222 34.63 8.31 3.50
CA ARG A 222 35.49 8.61 4.64
C ARG A 222 34.88 9.71 5.53
N GLU A 223 34.41 10.78 4.92
CA GLU A 223 33.80 11.90 5.62
C GLU A 223 32.51 11.50 6.33
N ASP A 224 31.67 10.70 5.65
CA ASP A 224 30.43 10.17 6.23
C ASP A 224 30.73 9.27 7.44
N LEU A 225 31.77 8.44 7.38
CA LEU A 225 32.19 7.57 8.49
C LEU A 225 32.79 8.35 9.66
N ILE A 226 33.66 9.32 9.41
CA ILE A 226 34.20 10.18 10.47
C ILE A 226 33.06 10.91 11.18
N LYS A 227 32.11 11.42 10.42
CA LYS A 227 30.90 12.05 10.99
C LYS A 227 30.08 11.08 11.84
N MET A 228 29.93 9.82 11.43
CA MET A 228 29.25 8.79 12.23
C MET A 228 29.99 8.49 13.53
N ILE A 229 31.32 8.48 13.49
CA ILE A 229 32.16 8.30 14.69
C ILE A 229 31.97 9.49 15.63
N GLU A 230 32.06 10.71 15.12
CA GLU A 230 31.83 11.95 15.89
C GLU A 230 30.47 11.95 16.55
N GLU A 231 29.38 11.74 15.78
CA GLU A 231 28.02 11.71 16.31
C GLU A 231 27.83 10.62 17.38
N SER A 232 28.46 9.44 17.23
CA SER A 232 28.38 8.36 18.21
C SER A 232 29.14 8.73 19.52
N ILE A 233 30.29 9.39 19.40
CA ILE A 233 31.06 9.87 20.56
C ILE A 233 30.29 10.96 21.30
N VAL A 234 29.82 11.98 20.59
CA VAL A 234 29.07 13.09 21.16
C VAL A 234 27.81 12.60 21.91
N GLU A 235 27.02 11.72 21.27
CA GLU A 235 25.80 11.16 21.87
C GLU A 235 26.11 10.37 23.15
N THR A 236 27.22 9.63 23.17
CA THR A 236 27.61 8.83 24.34
C THR A 236 28.22 9.69 25.42
N VAL A 237 29.00 10.71 25.08
CA VAL A 237 29.52 11.71 26.03
C VAL A 237 28.37 12.47 26.67
N ASP A 238 27.35 12.88 25.88
CA ASP A 238 26.13 13.52 26.42
C ASP A 238 25.38 12.65 27.44
N TYR A 239 25.42 11.32 27.23
CA TYR A 239 24.75 10.37 28.13
C TYR A 239 25.48 10.22 29.48
N TYR A 240 26.82 10.09 29.46
CA TYR A 240 27.63 9.86 30.68
C TYR A 240 28.10 11.12 31.40
N ILE A 241 28.22 12.25 30.67
CA ILE A 241 28.76 13.48 31.19
C ILE A 241 27.69 14.58 31.26
N ASN A 242 27.30 14.93 32.48
CA ASN A 242 26.39 16.05 32.69
C ASN A 242 27.19 17.32 32.96
N PRO A 243 27.19 18.34 32.08
CA PRO A 243 28.00 19.56 32.26
C PRO A 243 27.59 20.43 33.46
N LYS A 244 26.48 20.10 34.13
CA LYS A 244 26.03 20.78 35.35
C LYS A 244 26.63 20.21 36.62
N LEU A 245 27.26 19.05 36.56
CA LEU A 245 27.93 18.38 37.68
C LEU A 245 29.40 18.71 37.67
N HIS A 246 30.05 18.58 38.84
CA HIS A 246 31.50 18.74 38.94
C HIS A 246 32.20 17.58 38.24
N THR A 247 33.39 17.76 37.72
CA THR A 247 34.19 16.76 36.99
C THR A 247 34.37 15.44 37.75
N ASP A 248 34.46 15.52 39.10
CA ASP A 248 34.59 14.33 39.95
C ASP A 248 33.32 13.46 40.02
N GLU A 249 32.17 14.01 39.60
CA GLU A 249 30.88 13.34 39.60
C GLU A 249 30.52 12.72 38.22
N TRP A 250 31.41 12.90 37.24
CA TRP A 250 31.20 12.35 35.90
C TRP A 250 31.45 10.82 35.86
N GLU A 251 30.64 10.09 35.11
CA GLU A 251 30.78 8.63 34.96
C GLU A 251 31.89 8.26 33.98
N MET A 252 33.11 8.74 34.24
CA MET A 252 34.26 8.58 33.34
C MET A 252 34.64 7.11 33.12
N ASP A 253 34.59 6.25 34.14
CA ASP A 253 34.95 4.84 34.05
C ASP A 253 33.98 4.12 33.09
N SER A 254 32.69 4.47 33.13
CA SER A 254 31.68 3.91 32.24
C SER A 254 31.88 4.33 30.78
N LEU A 255 32.17 5.63 30.57
CA LEU A 255 32.48 6.19 29.26
C LEU A 255 33.73 5.54 28.64
N LEU A 256 34.82 5.44 29.37
CA LEU A 256 36.06 4.82 28.91
C LEU A 256 35.91 3.31 28.67
N GLY A 257 35.09 2.65 29.50
CA GLY A 257 34.72 1.25 29.30
C GLY A 257 34.01 1.02 27.96
N TRP A 258 33.01 1.87 27.65
CA TRP A 258 32.31 1.88 26.36
C TRP A 258 33.26 2.16 25.21
N TYR A 259 34.10 3.21 25.33
CA TYR A 259 35.03 3.60 24.29
C TYR A 259 36.03 2.46 23.95
N LYS A 260 36.59 1.84 24.98
CA LYS A 260 37.49 0.67 24.83
C LYS A 260 36.78 -0.50 24.17
N GLN A 261 35.54 -0.78 24.53
CA GLN A 261 34.77 -1.89 23.95
C GLN A 261 34.48 -1.65 22.48
N LYS A 262 34.15 -0.41 22.10
CA LYS A 262 33.76 -0.02 20.75
C LYS A 262 34.97 0.12 19.80
N PHE A 263 35.96 0.92 20.21
CA PHE A 263 37.10 1.28 19.36
C PHE A 263 38.35 0.40 19.61
N GLY A 264 38.36 -0.33 20.70
CA GLY A 264 39.51 -1.16 21.07
C GLY A 264 40.68 -0.35 21.66
N ILE A 265 40.50 0.94 21.93
CA ILE A 265 41.56 1.87 22.36
C ILE A 265 41.48 2.04 23.87
N ASN A 266 42.64 2.05 24.54
CA ASN A 266 42.74 2.32 25.97
C ASN A 266 43.30 3.73 26.17
N ILE A 267 42.57 4.64 26.81
CA ILE A 267 42.99 6.00 27.04
C ILE A 267 43.34 6.19 28.52
N ASP A 268 44.51 6.75 28.81
CA ASP A 268 44.88 7.18 30.19
C ASP A 268 44.62 8.68 30.31
N LEU A 269 43.58 9.04 31.07
CA LEU A 269 43.16 10.41 31.27
C LEU A 269 44.15 11.22 32.09
N LYS A 270 45.07 10.57 32.80
CA LYS A 270 46.07 11.26 33.65
C LYS A 270 47.08 12.11 32.87
N GLU A 271 47.25 11.82 31.60
CA GLU A 271 48.16 12.52 30.70
C GLU A 271 47.48 13.75 30.04
N HIS A 272 46.16 13.91 30.22
CA HIS A 272 45.38 14.96 29.57
C HIS A 272 44.69 15.85 30.57
N ASN A 273 44.78 17.18 30.37
CA ASN A 273 44.11 18.18 31.24
C ASN A 273 42.64 18.31 30.81
N ILE A 274 41.75 17.58 31.49
CA ILE A 274 40.33 17.50 31.18
C ILE A 274 39.57 18.41 32.16
N GLU A 275 39.14 19.55 31.67
CA GLU A 275 38.40 20.53 32.46
C GLU A 275 36.95 20.72 31.95
N THR A 276 36.70 20.42 30.67
CA THR A 276 35.40 20.61 30.03
C THR A 276 34.96 19.37 29.27
N LYS A 277 33.67 19.29 29.00
CA LYS A 277 33.06 18.21 28.19
C LYS A 277 33.63 18.20 26.78
N GLU A 278 33.81 19.35 26.17
CA GLU A 278 34.36 19.51 24.82
C GLU A 278 35.77 18.94 24.72
N ASN A 279 36.62 19.12 25.77
CA ASN A 279 37.96 18.53 25.78
C ASN A 279 37.94 17.01 25.74
N ILE A 280 36.90 16.38 26.31
CA ILE A 280 36.74 14.93 26.25
C ILE A 280 36.30 14.50 24.85
N GLU A 281 35.30 15.19 24.29
CA GLU A 281 34.81 14.93 22.94
C GLU A 281 35.97 15.01 21.91
N ASP A 282 36.74 16.09 21.96
CA ASP A 282 37.90 16.30 21.09
C ASP A 282 38.94 15.19 21.26
N LEU A 283 39.33 14.86 22.50
CA LEU A 283 40.29 13.78 22.77
C LEU A 283 39.85 12.43 22.26
N LEU A 284 38.57 12.06 22.51
CA LEU A 284 38.01 10.78 22.06
C LEU A 284 37.91 10.74 20.53
N LEU A 285 37.54 11.85 19.90
CA LEU A 285 37.44 11.94 18.44
C LEU A 285 38.83 11.86 17.78
N ASP A 286 39.81 12.62 18.28
CA ASP A 286 41.17 12.60 17.73
C ASP A 286 41.78 11.20 17.81
N THR A 287 41.69 10.55 18.97
CA THR A 287 42.19 9.18 19.12
C THR A 287 41.47 8.14 18.28
N ALA A 288 40.16 8.29 18.05
CA ALA A 288 39.41 7.44 17.14
C ALA A 288 39.81 7.66 15.67
N CYS A 289 40.01 8.92 15.27
CA CYS A 289 40.51 9.27 13.94
C CYS A 289 41.92 8.73 13.67
N GLU A 290 42.82 8.85 14.64
CA GLU A 290 44.17 8.28 14.54
C GLU A 290 44.13 6.75 14.34
N ALA A 291 43.31 6.05 15.13
CA ALA A 291 43.17 4.59 14.99
C ALA A 291 42.53 4.21 13.65
N TYR A 292 41.62 5.02 13.13
CA TYR A 292 41.05 4.81 11.81
C TYR A 292 42.09 5.02 10.70
N GLU A 293 42.97 6.04 10.81
CA GLU A 293 44.07 6.28 9.87
C GLU A 293 45.16 5.17 9.91
N GLU A 294 45.42 4.65 11.10
CA GLU A 294 46.32 3.48 11.23
C GLU A 294 45.72 2.28 10.50
N LYS A 295 44.46 2.04 10.65
CA LYS A 295 43.75 0.96 9.95
C LYS A 295 43.70 1.16 8.44
N GLU A 296 43.55 2.40 7.98
CA GLU A 296 43.66 2.73 6.55
C GLU A 296 45.05 2.42 5.96
N LYS A 297 46.10 2.66 6.75
CA LYS A 297 47.50 2.30 6.37
C LYS A 297 47.72 0.79 6.37
N GLU A 298 47.10 0.05 7.31
CA GLU A 298 47.25 -1.42 7.43
C GLU A 298 46.55 -2.15 6.27
N ILE A 299 45.35 -1.72 5.89
CA ILE A 299 44.51 -2.43 4.90
C ILE A 299 44.75 -1.93 3.48
N SER A 300 45.13 -0.72 3.27
CA SER A 300 45.09 0.15 2.10
C SER A 300 43.79 0.94 1.96
N ALA A 301 43.89 2.20 1.53
CA ALA A 301 42.74 3.08 1.40
C ALA A 301 41.67 2.55 0.42
N GLU A 302 42.11 1.94 -0.69
CA GLU A 302 41.17 1.43 -1.72
C GLU A 302 40.36 0.23 -1.23
N GLU A 303 41.02 -0.70 -0.54
CA GLU A 303 40.35 -1.90 -0.01
C GLU A 303 39.42 -1.53 1.16
N LEU A 304 39.86 -0.61 2.03
CA LEU A 304 39.00 -0.12 3.12
C LEU A 304 37.73 0.54 2.59
N ARG A 305 37.81 1.39 1.55
CA ARG A 305 36.61 1.99 0.89
C ARG A 305 35.63 0.94 0.37
N LYS A 306 36.14 -0.16 -0.21
CA LYS A 306 35.27 -1.28 -0.68
C LYS A 306 34.56 -1.98 0.49
N ILE A 307 35.29 -2.21 1.58
CA ILE A 307 34.74 -2.86 2.78
C ILE A 307 33.66 -1.95 3.40
N GLU A 308 33.95 -0.66 3.56
CA GLU A 308 33.00 0.33 4.08
C GLU A 308 31.73 0.43 3.23
N GLN A 309 31.89 0.45 1.91
CA GLN A 309 30.77 0.44 0.98
C GLN A 309 29.85 -0.78 1.19
N ILE A 310 30.45 -1.97 1.24
CA ILE A 310 29.69 -3.22 1.43
C ILE A 310 28.97 -3.21 2.78
N LEU A 311 29.69 -2.83 3.84
CA LEU A 311 29.15 -2.79 5.20
C LEU A 311 28.00 -1.81 5.32
N LEU A 312 28.16 -0.59 4.81
CA LEU A 312 27.12 0.43 4.82
C LEU A 312 25.90 -0.03 4.05
N LEU A 313 26.06 -0.58 2.83
CA LEU A 313 24.94 -1.07 2.03
C LEU A 313 24.20 -2.20 2.73
N GLU A 314 24.92 -3.16 3.32
CA GLU A 314 24.31 -4.27 4.04
C GLU A 314 23.48 -3.78 5.24
N LYS A 315 24.05 -2.90 6.06
CA LYS A 315 23.35 -2.38 7.25
C LYS A 315 22.18 -1.50 6.90
N VAL A 316 22.34 -0.60 5.93
CA VAL A 316 21.26 0.27 5.45
C VAL A 316 20.12 -0.58 4.88
N ASP A 317 20.39 -1.55 4.02
CA ASP A 317 19.36 -2.36 3.37
C ASP A 317 18.60 -3.23 4.39
N ASN A 318 19.29 -3.81 5.38
CA ASN A 318 18.63 -4.62 6.42
C ASN A 318 17.78 -3.76 7.36
N LYS A 319 18.33 -2.68 7.91
CA LYS A 319 17.62 -1.79 8.82
C LYS A 319 16.44 -1.08 8.13
N TRP A 320 16.59 -0.72 6.86
CA TRP A 320 15.50 -0.13 6.09
C TRP A 320 14.34 -1.11 5.89
N LYS A 321 14.61 -2.39 5.62
CA LYS A 321 13.54 -3.41 5.54
C LYS A 321 12.79 -3.54 6.86
N ASP A 322 13.52 -3.62 7.98
CA ASP A 322 12.92 -3.74 9.30
C ASP A 322 12.07 -2.50 9.63
N HIS A 323 12.57 -1.31 9.27
CA HIS A 323 11.85 -0.06 9.42
C HIS A 323 10.54 -0.02 8.61
N LEU A 324 10.56 -0.49 7.35
CA LEU A 324 9.35 -0.58 6.54
C LEU A 324 8.28 -1.46 7.20
N TYR A 325 8.66 -2.62 7.75
CA TYR A 325 7.73 -3.48 8.50
C TYR A 325 7.19 -2.78 9.76
N ALA A 326 8.05 -2.10 10.50
CA ALA A 326 7.66 -1.37 11.70
C ALA A 326 6.69 -0.21 11.38
N MET A 327 6.92 0.51 10.28
CA MET A 327 6.03 1.57 9.80
C MET A 327 4.67 1.06 9.34
N ASP A 328 4.59 -0.12 8.72
CA ASP A 328 3.31 -0.74 8.38
C ASP A 328 2.51 -1.12 9.64
N HIS A 329 3.19 -1.61 10.68
CA HIS A 329 2.56 -1.87 11.97
C HIS A 329 2.08 -0.59 12.64
N LEU A 330 2.89 0.48 12.63
CA LEU A 330 2.49 1.79 13.15
C LEU A 330 1.25 2.31 12.42
N LYS A 331 1.25 2.29 11.08
CA LYS A 331 0.12 2.73 10.25
C LYS A 331 -1.17 1.96 10.57
N SER A 332 -1.06 0.66 10.82
CA SER A 332 -2.22 -0.20 11.15
C SER A 332 -2.80 0.11 12.53
N GLY A 333 -1.96 0.48 13.50
CA GLY A 333 -2.35 0.72 14.90
C GLY A 333 -2.70 2.17 15.23
N ILE A 334 -2.22 3.13 14.45
CA ILE A 334 -2.28 4.56 14.80
C ILE A 334 -3.71 5.10 14.93
N GLY A 335 -4.66 4.53 14.20
CA GLY A 335 -6.08 4.91 14.28
C GLY A 335 -6.67 4.78 15.68
N LEU A 336 -6.15 3.86 16.51
CA LEU A 336 -6.59 3.66 17.88
C LEU A 336 -6.23 4.84 18.80
N ARG A 337 -5.23 5.66 18.45
CA ARG A 337 -4.85 6.87 19.19
C ARG A 337 -5.96 7.92 19.18
N GLY A 338 -6.86 7.88 18.19
CA GLY A 338 -8.04 8.75 18.14
C GLY A 338 -8.97 8.61 19.36
N TYR A 339 -9.01 7.44 20.02
CA TYR A 339 -9.76 7.26 21.27
C TYR A 339 -9.19 8.08 22.44
N ALA A 340 -7.91 8.40 22.40
CA ALA A 340 -7.25 9.27 23.38
C ALA A 340 -7.34 10.77 23.04
N GLN A 341 -8.19 11.17 22.08
CA GLN A 341 -8.37 12.54 21.60
C GLN A 341 -7.11 13.16 20.98
N VAL A 342 -6.16 12.34 20.56
CA VAL A 342 -4.96 12.76 19.81
C VAL A 342 -5.23 12.62 18.32
N ASP A 343 -4.79 13.60 17.52
CA ASP A 343 -4.88 13.49 16.07
C ASP A 343 -3.95 12.36 15.58
N PRO A 344 -4.49 11.28 15.00
CA PRO A 344 -3.69 10.15 14.56
C PRO A 344 -2.61 10.50 13.53
N LYS A 345 -2.80 11.55 12.73
CA LYS A 345 -1.83 11.97 11.71
C LYS A 345 -0.63 12.65 12.32
N ILE A 346 -0.86 13.50 13.31
CA ILE A 346 0.21 14.20 14.03
C ILE A 346 1.05 13.17 14.81
N GLU A 347 0.38 12.25 15.48
CA GLU A 347 1.05 11.20 16.25
C GLU A 347 1.82 10.25 15.34
N TYR A 348 1.26 9.89 14.17
CA TYR A 348 1.98 9.10 13.17
C TYR A 348 3.26 9.77 12.70
N LYS A 349 3.22 11.08 12.38
CA LYS A 349 4.42 11.83 11.97
C LYS A 349 5.47 11.84 13.07
N ARG A 350 5.05 12.03 14.32
CA ARG A 350 5.95 12.06 15.48
C ARG A 350 6.59 10.69 15.74
N GLU A 351 5.79 9.63 15.83
CA GLU A 351 6.30 8.29 16.07
C GLU A 351 7.19 7.82 14.91
N ALA A 352 6.78 8.11 13.66
CA ALA A 352 7.56 7.80 12.47
C ALA A 352 8.95 8.48 12.45
N LEU A 353 9.03 9.74 12.92
CA LEU A 353 10.30 10.44 13.04
C LEU A 353 11.21 9.76 14.08
N ILE A 354 10.69 9.49 15.27
CA ILE A 354 11.44 8.80 16.34
C ILE A 354 11.96 7.43 15.86
N MET A 355 11.12 6.67 15.18
CA MET A 355 11.51 5.37 14.65
C MET A 355 12.60 5.47 13.58
N PHE A 356 12.52 6.49 12.72
CA PHE A 356 13.52 6.75 11.69
C PHE A 356 14.86 7.20 12.29
N GLU A 357 14.85 8.09 13.25
CA GLU A 357 16.04 8.52 14.00
C GLU A 357 16.70 7.34 14.73
N SER A 358 15.90 6.50 15.38
CA SER A 358 16.38 5.27 16.04
C SER A 358 17.01 4.30 15.04
N MET A 359 16.43 4.14 13.85
CA MET A 359 17.01 3.33 12.79
C MET A 359 18.36 3.90 12.32
N MET A 360 18.44 5.21 12.10
CA MET A 360 19.68 5.89 11.69
C MET A 360 20.77 5.76 12.75
N SER A 361 20.43 5.95 14.02
CA SER A 361 21.34 5.72 15.14
C SER A 361 21.82 4.28 15.21
N SER A 362 20.93 3.30 15.03
CA SER A 362 21.30 1.87 14.99
C SER A 362 22.25 1.53 13.82
N ILE A 363 22.05 2.11 12.63
CA ILE A 363 22.98 1.95 11.50
C ILE A 363 24.35 2.51 11.86
N ARG A 364 24.39 3.73 12.39
CA ARG A 364 25.61 4.41 12.83
C ARG A 364 26.38 3.57 13.84
N GLU A 365 25.70 3.11 14.90
CA GLU A 365 26.30 2.30 15.95
C GLU A 365 26.88 0.99 15.43
N GLU A 366 26.12 0.24 14.59
CA GLU A 366 26.59 -1.03 14.04
C GLU A 366 27.75 -0.85 13.05
N VAL A 367 27.69 0.17 12.21
CA VAL A 367 28.76 0.43 11.23
C VAL A 367 30.06 0.83 11.91
N THR A 368 29.99 1.78 12.87
CA THR A 368 31.16 2.23 13.60
C THR A 368 31.77 1.11 14.46
N ASP A 369 30.94 0.30 15.12
CA ASP A 369 31.41 -0.85 15.90
C ASP A 369 32.14 -1.89 15.02
N LEU A 370 31.56 -2.21 13.85
CA LEU A 370 32.12 -3.24 12.95
C LEU A 370 33.42 -2.78 12.29
N ILE A 371 33.54 -1.53 11.86
CA ILE A 371 34.77 -1.02 11.21
C ILE A 371 35.98 -1.19 12.09
N PHE A 372 35.87 -0.90 13.39
CA PHE A 372 37.01 -1.03 14.30
C PHE A 372 37.30 -2.49 14.69
N LYS A 373 36.32 -3.37 14.66
CA LYS A 373 36.47 -4.82 14.96
C LYS A 373 36.92 -5.67 13.76
N LEU A 374 36.81 -5.17 12.53
CA LEU A 374 37.24 -5.88 11.34
C LEU A 374 38.73 -6.12 11.36
N ARG A 375 39.11 -7.38 11.12
CA ARG A 375 40.51 -7.79 10.85
C ARG A 375 40.55 -8.52 9.51
N VAL A 376 41.41 -8.04 8.61
CA VAL A 376 41.59 -8.69 7.31
C VAL A 376 42.51 -9.89 7.48
N ARG A 377 42.07 -11.08 7.07
CA ARG A 377 42.97 -12.21 6.87
C ARG A 377 43.83 -11.94 5.65
N THR A 378 45.13 -11.89 5.83
CA THR A 378 46.14 -11.62 4.79
C THR A 378 46.33 -12.81 3.80
N GLU A 379 45.36 -13.70 3.66
CA GLU A 379 45.37 -14.72 2.62
C GLU A 379 44.64 -14.18 1.40
N THR A 380 45.43 -13.78 0.40
CA THR A 380 45.04 -13.43 -0.99
C THR A 380 43.54 -13.33 -1.28
N LEU A 381 43.02 -12.09 -1.22
CA LEU A 381 41.71 -11.74 -1.75
C LEU A 381 41.70 -11.91 -3.27
N ASP A 382 41.41 -13.11 -3.74
CA ASP A 382 41.08 -13.34 -5.14
C ASP A 382 39.81 -12.61 -5.45
N SER A 383 39.82 -11.61 -6.32
CA SER A 383 38.77 -10.65 -6.62
C SER A 383 37.42 -11.26 -7.05
N LYS A 384 37.33 -12.59 -7.15
CA LYS A 384 36.14 -13.36 -7.50
C LYS A 384 35.31 -13.86 -6.31
N ASN A 385 35.85 -13.78 -5.07
CA ASN A 385 35.19 -14.36 -3.88
C ASN A 385 34.83 -13.34 -2.78
N VAL A 386 34.82 -12.05 -3.06
CA VAL A 386 34.52 -10.99 -2.08
C VAL A 386 33.05 -11.04 -1.57
N TRP A 387 32.18 -11.75 -2.28
CA TRP A 387 30.75 -11.85 -1.95
C TRP A 387 30.40 -13.03 -1.02
N ASN A 388 31.37 -13.85 -0.59
CA ASN A 388 31.11 -14.92 0.36
C ASN A 388 31.27 -14.40 1.80
N ALA A 389 30.19 -14.38 2.56
CA ALA A 389 30.12 -13.98 3.98
C ALA A 389 31.11 -14.75 4.88
N ASP A 390 31.66 -15.88 4.41
CA ASP A 390 32.61 -16.74 5.14
C ASP A 390 34.04 -16.15 5.25
N ASN A 391 34.34 -15.06 4.52
CA ASN A 391 35.67 -14.44 4.53
C ASN A 391 35.88 -13.41 5.66
N PHE A 392 34.81 -13.09 6.42
CA PHE A 392 34.89 -12.14 7.52
C PHE A 392 34.82 -12.89 8.86
N VAL A 393 35.91 -12.82 9.65
CA VAL A 393 35.92 -13.36 11.01
C VAL A 393 35.68 -12.25 12.00
N TYR A 394 34.50 -12.29 12.64
CA TYR A 394 34.18 -11.43 13.79
C TYR A 394 34.79 -12.05 15.05
N GLN A 395 35.66 -11.33 15.72
CA GLN A 395 36.17 -11.75 17.03
C GLN A 395 35.24 -11.19 18.11
N ASP A 396 34.23 -11.98 18.46
CA ASP A 396 33.38 -11.67 19.61
C ASP A 396 34.20 -11.88 20.90
N SER A 397 34.27 -10.85 21.74
CA SER A 397 34.86 -10.97 23.06
C SER A 397 33.90 -11.81 23.92
N GLN A 398 34.31 -13.00 24.27
CA GLN A 398 33.70 -13.97 25.15
C GLN A 398 32.65 -13.41 26.13
N ASN A 399 31.42 -13.34 25.68
CA ASN A 399 30.27 -13.44 26.54
C ASN A 399 29.36 -14.51 25.92
N THR A 400 29.43 -15.69 26.50
CA THR A 400 28.50 -16.80 26.25
C THR A 400 27.08 -16.34 26.58
N VAL A 401 26.39 -15.83 25.58
CA VAL A 401 24.92 -15.77 25.61
C VAL A 401 24.46 -17.21 25.33
N PRO A 402 23.60 -17.82 26.16
CA PRO A 402 23.09 -19.16 25.91
C PRO A 402 22.37 -19.14 24.54
N GLU A 403 22.76 -20.08 23.69
CA GLU A 403 22.11 -20.34 22.41
C GLU A 403 20.62 -20.52 22.61
N MET A 404 19.83 -19.53 22.26
CA MET A 404 18.39 -19.71 22.11
C MET A 404 18.15 -20.61 20.89
N PRO A 405 17.42 -21.72 21.02
CA PRO A 405 17.12 -22.57 19.89
C PRO A 405 16.41 -21.74 18.80
N ALA A 406 16.97 -21.79 17.59
CA ALA A 406 16.39 -21.13 16.43
C ALA A 406 14.91 -21.50 16.29
N PRO A 407 14.01 -20.54 16.04
CA PRO A 407 12.61 -20.86 15.76
C PRO A 407 12.56 -21.73 14.51
N ARG A 408 12.05 -22.94 14.66
CA ARG A 408 11.78 -23.86 13.54
C ARG A 408 10.97 -23.12 12.50
N ARG A 409 11.48 -23.04 11.29
CA ARG A 409 10.77 -22.53 10.11
C ARG A 409 9.66 -23.52 9.74
N GLU A 410 8.49 -23.36 10.35
CA GLU A 410 7.25 -24.07 9.94
C GLU A 410 6.61 -23.46 8.66
N ARG A 411 7.29 -22.59 7.94
CA ARG A 411 6.73 -21.91 6.76
C ARG A 411 7.01 -22.55 5.41
N ASP A 412 7.97 -23.46 5.31
CA ASP A 412 8.33 -24.03 4.00
C ASP A 412 7.59 -25.33 3.64
N GLU A 413 6.82 -25.91 4.59
CA GLU A 413 5.99 -27.12 4.31
C GLU A 413 4.58 -26.82 3.80
N ALA A 414 4.13 -25.56 3.83
CA ALA A 414 2.78 -25.21 3.38
C ALA A 414 2.68 -24.88 1.88
N MET A 415 3.78 -24.86 1.12
CA MET A 415 3.79 -24.43 -0.29
C MET A 415 4.09 -25.52 -1.33
N THR A 416 4.29 -26.78 -0.92
CA THR A 416 4.65 -27.85 -1.85
C THR A 416 3.67 -29.03 -1.94
N THR A 417 2.47 -28.92 -1.36
CA THR A 417 1.46 -29.97 -1.49
C THR A 417 0.16 -29.47 -2.11
N ASN A 418 0.20 -29.15 -3.40
CA ASN A 418 -1.00 -29.07 -4.20
C ASN A 418 -0.81 -29.76 -5.57
N SER A 419 -0.53 -31.07 -5.52
CA SER A 419 -0.74 -31.97 -6.65
C SER A 419 -1.13 -33.35 -6.10
N GLY A 420 -2.43 -33.59 -6.09
CA GLY A 420 -3.09 -34.89 -6.28
C GLY A 420 -2.74 -36.00 -5.32
N GLN A 421 -3.57 -36.20 -4.31
CA GLN A 421 -4.27 -37.47 -4.04
C GLN A 421 -5.05 -37.32 -2.72
N GLY A 422 -6.30 -37.78 -2.72
CA GLY A 422 -7.23 -37.56 -1.62
C GLY A 422 -6.79 -38.28 -0.34
N GLU A 423 -6.62 -37.52 0.71
CA GLU A 423 -6.62 -38.02 2.07
C GLU A 423 -7.62 -37.23 2.92
N GLN A 424 -8.39 -37.98 3.69
CA GLN A 424 -9.51 -37.54 4.50
C GLN A 424 -9.03 -36.53 5.56
N LYS A 425 -9.65 -35.36 5.61
CA LYS A 425 -9.44 -34.36 6.67
C LYS A 425 -9.84 -34.97 8.02
N PRO A 426 -9.01 -34.89 9.07
CA PRO A 426 -9.42 -35.25 10.42
C PRO A 426 -10.57 -34.36 10.88
N ALA A 427 -11.63 -34.99 11.42
CA ALA A 427 -12.79 -34.28 11.93
C ALA A 427 -12.40 -33.38 13.12
N PRO A 428 -13.00 -32.19 13.29
CA PRO A 428 -12.71 -31.30 14.40
C PRO A 428 -13.11 -31.97 15.74
N ILE A 429 -12.20 -31.94 16.72
CA ILE A 429 -12.43 -32.40 18.07
C ILE A 429 -13.54 -31.53 18.67
N ARG A 430 -14.73 -32.08 18.84
CA ARG A 430 -15.84 -31.47 19.59
C ARG A 430 -15.56 -31.56 21.08
N THR A 431 -15.11 -30.47 21.69
CA THR A 431 -15.21 -30.27 23.12
C THR A 431 -16.68 -30.27 23.52
N GLY A 432 -17.04 -31.02 24.55
CA GLY A 432 -18.38 -31.42 24.99
C GLY A 432 -19.52 -30.41 24.80
N ALA A 433 -20.72 -30.95 24.70
CA ALA A 433 -21.95 -30.21 24.45
C ALA A 433 -22.13 -29.03 25.44
N LYS A 434 -22.27 -27.80 24.90
CA LYS A 434 -22.61 -26.61 25.70
C LYS A 434 -23.98 -26.79 26.34
N VAL A 435 -24.01 -26.88 27.66
CA VAL A 435 -25.24 -27.00 28.47
C VAL A 435 -25.98 -25.66 28.44
N GLY A 436 -27.23 -25.67 27.99
CA GLY A 436 -28.04 -24.44 27.90
C GLY A 436 -28.35 -23.88 29.30
N ARG A 437 -28.42 -22.56 29.40
CA ARG A 437 -28.63 -21.82 30.68
C ARG A 437 -29.82 -22.30 31.52
N ASN A 438 -30.87 -22.82 30.90
CA ASN A 438 -32.09 -23.32 31.55
C ASN A 438 -32.17 -24.84 31.71
N GLN A 439 -31.16 -25.59 31.24
CA GLN A 439 -31.10 -27.05 31.38
C GLN A 439 -30.66 -27.46 32.80
N PRO A 440 -30.99 -28.69 33.23
CA PRO A 440 -30.51 -29.20 34.51
C PRO A 440 -28.99 -29.22 34.57
N CYS A 441 -28.43 -28.85 35.72
CA CYS A 441 -27.00 -28.77 35.89
C CYS A 441 -26.35 -30.16 35.86
N PRO A 442 -25.27 -30.36 35.07
CA PRO A 442 -24.60 -31.67 34.98
C PRO A 442 -23.91 -32.12 36.26
N CYS A 443 -23.82 -31.28 37.30
CA CYS A 443 -23.29 -31.63 38.60
C CYS A 443 -24.26 -32.48 39.45
N GLY A 444 -25.49 -32.80 38.97
CA GLY A 444 -26.47 -33.63 39.69
C GLY A 444 -27.24 -32.94 40.82
N SER A 445 -27.15 -31.59 40.94
CA SER A 445 -27.79 -30.82 42.01
C SER A 445 -29.30 -30.59 41.82
N GLY A 446 -29.90 -31.04 40.72
CA GLY A 446 -31.31 -30.85 40.37
C GLY A 446 -31.71 -29.40 40.05
N LYS A 447 -30.78 -28.43 40.11
CA LYS A 447 -31.03 -27.03 39.82
C LYS A 447 -30.68 -26.71 38.37
N LYS A 448 -31.29 -25.63 37.80
CA LYS A 448 -30.95 -25.16 36.46
C LYS A 448 -29.49 -24.65 36.41
N TYR A 449 -28.79 -24.85 35.27
CA TYR A 449 -27.35 -24.53 35.11
C TYR A 449 -27.02 -23.11 35.56
N LYS A 450 -27.84 -22.10 35.19
CA LYS A 450 -27.67 -20.69 35.61
C LYS A 450 -27.78 -20.43 37.12
N GLN A 451 -28.34 -21.36 37.90
CA GLN A 451 -28.54 -21.23 39.33
C GLN A 451 -27.56 -22.10 40.12
N CYS A 452 -26.67 -22.84 39.45
CA CYS A 452 -25.69 -23.72 40.03
C CYS A 452 -24.28 -23.41 39.46
N CYS A 453 -23.70 -24.29 38.66
CA CYS A 453 -22.32 -24.14 38.15
C CYS A 453 -22.16 -22.97 37.13
N GLY A 454 -23.22 -22.49 36.51
CA GLY A 454 -23.24 -21.34 35.60
C GLY A 454 -23.54 -20.01 36.28
N LYS A 455 -23.42 -19.85 37.59
CA LYS A 455 -23.73 -18.62 38.34
C LYS A 455 -22.57 -17.61 38.29
N ASN A 456 -21.35 -18.09 38.06
CA ASN A 456 -20.11 -17.29 38.04
C ASN A 456 -19.36 -17.38 36.69
N GLY A 457 -20.07 -17.61 35.55
CA GLY A 457 -19.53 -17.68 34.22
C GLY A 457 -20.19 -16.63 33.31
#